data_f1b29d7b2bda2954d244d8be435a640f
#
_entry.id   f1b29d7b2bda2954d244d8be435a640f
#
_cell.length_a   1.000
_cell.length_b   1.000
_cell.length_c   1.000
_cell.angle_alpha   90.00
_cell.angle_beta   90.00
_cell.angle_gamma   90.00
#
_symmetry.space_group_name_H-M   'P 1'
#
loop_
_entity.id
_entity.type
_entity.pdbx_description
1 polymer ?
#
loop_
_entity_poly.entity_id
_entity_poly.type
_entity_poly.pdbx_seq_one_letter_code
_entity_poly.pdbx_strand_id
1 'polypeptide(L)'
;MAHIKIEHQHDSMQCGITCLQMICRYFGREYSLDSLSKICFATTEGVSMLGINEAAKILGFQTVSARATIEELSETPLPCILHWNQNHFVVLYKVKKGKKFYIADPGKGKTTYNLEEFRQHWISTRSNGEDKGIAMFFETTPAFFTYQMEGEERLKEKRSFKFLFRYFKKYRKAFSWIILGLLAGSALQLVLPFLTQSIVDVGIKNQDIGFIWLILLGQLMLTISRTAIDFARRWFLLRISMRINISLVSDFFIKLLKLPMSFFDTKLMGDLMQRMSDHSRVNNFLTQQTLNITFAMLTFVVFSVVLFIYNKVVFAIFLLGSILYGGWMALFLQRRKVLDYELFEQQAINNNRTYEFITSMQEIKLQDCEQRKRKEWEETQVNLFRVQQKSLKLQQTQEAGSIFINEIH
;
A
#
# COMPACT_ATOMS: atom_id res chain seq x y z
N MET A 1 -1.77 -26.23 14.16
CA MET A 1 -0.53 -25.47 13.80
C MET A 1 -0.84 -23.99 13.88
N ALA A 2 -0.18 -23.25 14.78
CA ALA A 2 -0.38 -21.82 14.90
C ALA A 2 0.03 -21.14 13.57
N HIS A 3 -0.83 -20.29 13.06
CA HIS A 3 -0.64 -19.64 11.76
C HIS A 3 0.05 -18.30 12.02
N ILE A 4 1.29 -18.08 11.56
CA ILE A 4 1.94 -16.79 11.73
C ILE A 4 1.15 -15.71 10.98
N LYS A 5 0.82 -14.63 11.69
CA LYS A 5 0.17 -13.45 11.11
C LYS A 5 1.26 -12.46 10.73
N ILE A 6 1.24 -12.05 9.47
CA ILE A 6 2.21 -11.06 8.98
C ILE A 6 1.90 -9.68 9.54
N GLU A 7 2.95 -9.03 10.00
CA GLU A 7 2.98 -7.59 10.24
C GLU A 7 3.97 -6.94 9.27
N HIS A 8 3.59 -5.77 8.76
CA HIS A 8 4.45 -5.02 7.86
C HIS A 8 5.18 -3.92 8.61
N GLN A 9 6.46 -3.78 8.31
CA GLN A 9 7.26 -2.67 8.84
C GLN A 9 6.70 -1.33 8.37
N HIS A 10 6.79 -0.32 9.23
CA HIS A 10 6.30 1.03 8.93
C HIS A 10 7.39 1.93 8.33
N ASP A 11 8.66 1.56 8.50
CA ASP A 11 9.82 2.21 7.91
C ASP A 11 10.92 1.18 7.63
N SER A 12 11.94 1.58 6.87
CA SER A 12 12.99 0.70 6.38
C SER A 12 13.86 0.10 7.50
N MET A 13 13.92 0.74 8.68
CA MET A 13 14.77 0.34 9.80
C MET A 13 14.07 -0.52 10.86
N GLN A 14 12.78 -0.78 10.71
CA GLN A 14 11.98 -1.53 11.69
C GLN A 14 11.88 -3.04 11.41
N CYS A 15 12.65 -3.60 10.48
CA CYS A 15 12.53 -5.02 10.13
C CYS A 15 12.71 -5.95 11.36
N GLY A 16 13.75 -5.74 12.16
CA GLY A 16 14.03 -6.57 13.35
C GLY A 16 12.95 -6.45 14.44
N ILE A 17 12.46 -5.23 14.69
CA ILE A 17 11.40 -4.99 15.67
C ILE A 17 10.09 -5.65 15.22
N THR A 18 9.77 -5.55 13.93
CA THR A 18 8.57 -6.16 13.34
C THR A 18 8.67 -7.68 13.37
N CYS A 19 9.87 -8.24 13.17
CA CYS A 19 10.12 -9.68 13.36
C CYS A 19 9.84 -10.10 14.81
N LEU A 20 10.36 -9.37 15.80
CA LEU A 20 10.09 -9.63 17.21
C LEU A 20 8.59 -9.51 17.53
N GLN A 21 7.90 -8.53 16.98
CA GLN A 21 6.44 -8.38 17.11
C GLN A 21 5.69 -9.61 16.57
N MET A 22 6.09 -10.12 15.40
CA MET A 22 5.50 -11.34 14.82
C MET A 22 5.74 -12.58 15.69
N ILE A 23 6.94 -12.70 16.30
CA ILE A 23 7.28 -13.76 17.25
C ILE A 23 6.40 -13.65 18.50
N CYS A 24 6.31 -12.48 19.13
CA CYS A 24 5.46 -12.26 20.31
C CYS A 24 3.99 -12.64 20.01
N ARG A 25 3.50 -12.24 18.86
CA ARG A 25 2.13 -12.53 18.44
C ARG A 25 1.89 -14.02 18.17
N TYR A 26 2.89 -14.72 17.63
CA TYR A 26 2.82 -16.16 17.43
C TYR A 26 2.66 -16.90 18.78
N PHE A 27 3.32 -16.42 19.82
CA PHE A 27 3.20 -16.94 21.19
C PHE A 27 2.03 -16.34 22.00
N GLY A 28 1.15 -15.56 21.37
CA GLY A 28 -0.13 -15.12 21.94
C GLY A 28 -0.12 -13.75 22.60
N ARG A 29 0.95 -12.94 22.46
CA ARG A 29 1.00 -11.57 23.00
C ARG A 29 1.21 -10.52 21.89
N GLU A 30 0.50 -9.41 22.00
CA GLU A 30 0.60 -8.30 21.05
C GLU A 30 1.24 -7.08 21.71
N TYR A 31 2.33 -6.60 21.12
CA TYR A 31 3.04 -5.40 21.53
C TYR A 31 3.03 -4.37 20.41
N SER A 32 3.06 -3.06 20.75
CA SER A 32 3.20 -2.01 19.74
C SER A 32 4.65 -1.92 19.23
N LEU A 33 4.82 -1.54 17.96
CA LEU A 33 6.18 -1.29 17.41
C LEU A 33 6.92 -0.21 18.19
N ASP A 34 6.21 0.84 18.64
CA ASP A 34 6.81 1.95 19.40
C ASP A 34 7.30 1.47 20.78
N SER A 35 6.56 0.58 21.44
CA SER A 35 6.97 -0.01 22.71
C SER A 35 8.19 -0.93 22.54
N LEU A 36 8.15 -1.79 21.52
CA LEU A 36 9.28 -2.69 21.20
C LEU A 36 10.53 -1.91 20.77
N SER A 37 10.38 -0.83 20.01
CA SER A 37 11.47 0.04 19.56
C SER A 37 12.31 0.57 20.72
N LYS A 38 11.67 0.94 21.82
CA LYS A 38 12.33 1.47 23.04
C LYS A 38 13.23 0.42 23.69
N ILE A 39 12.75 -0.82 23.83
CA ILE A 39 13.49 -1.88 24.49
C ILE A 39 14.51 -2.57 23.57
N CYS A 40 14.34 -2.43 22.22
CA CYS A 40 15.30 -2.93 21.25
C CYS A 40 16.49 -1.98 21.01
N PHE A 41 16.56 -0.81 21.67
CA PHE A 41 17.58 0.22 21.44
C PHE A 41 17.71 0.59 19.96
N ALA A 42 16.56 0.85 19.31
CA ALA A 42 16.50 1.18 17.90
C ALA A 42 17.22 2.52 17.62
N THR A 43 17.97 2.54 16.52
CA THR A 43 18.66 3.74 16.01
C THR A 43 18.21 4.02 14.56
N THR A 44 18.73 5.08 13.96
CA THR A 44 18.53 5.39 12.53
C THR A 44 19.12 4.33 11.60
N GLU A 45 20.07 3.52 12.09
CA GLU A 45 20.68 2.41 11.33
C GLU A 45 19.90 1.09 11.49
N GLY A 46 18.84 1.10 12.32
CA GLY A 46 18.02 -0.06 12.61
C GLY A 46 18.25 -0.67 13.98
N VAL A 47 18.10 -1.97 14.09
CA VAL A 47 18.25 -2.74 15.32
C VAL A 47 19.26 -3.85 15.10
N SER A 48 20.20 -4.00 16.04
CA SER A 48 21.15 -5.11 16.02
C SER A 48 20.50 -6.41 16.52
N MET A 49 21.08 -7.55 16.15
CA MET A 49 20.67 -8.86 16.70
C MET A 49 20.75 -8.87 18.23
N LEU A 50 21.76 -8.19 18.82
CA LEU A 50 21.88 -8.04 20.25
C LEU A 50 20.72 -7.25 20.86
N GLY A 51 20.30 -6.15 20.22
CA GLY A 51 19.15 -5.36 20.67
C GLY A 51 17.85 -6.15 20.64
N ILE A 52 17.65 -6.99 19.63
CA ILE A 52 16.50 -7.91 19.56
C ILE A 52 16.58 -8.94 20.69
N ASN A 53 17.77 -9.49 20.96
CA ASN A 53 18.01 -10.46 22.01
C ASN A 53 17.69 -9.90 23.40
N GLU A 54 18.22 -8.71 23.72
CA GLU A 54 17.96 -8.06 25.00
C GLU A 54 16.47 -7.71 25.18
N ALA A 55 15.83 -7.19 24.14
CA ALA A 55 14.39 -6.95 24.16
C ALA A 55 13.59 -8.23 24.39
N ALA A 56 13.96 -9.33 23.74
CA ALA A 56 13.29 -10.61 23.90
C ALA A 56 13.45 -11.15 25.35
N LYS A 57 14.62 -11.00 25.96
CA LYS A 57 14.85 -11.35 27.38
C LYS A 57 13.99 -10.52 28.32
N ILE A 58 13.90 -9.21 28.11
CA ILE A 58 13.03 -8.30 28.88
C ILE A 58 11.57 -8.75 28.78
N LEU A 59 11.13 -9.20 27.61
CA LEU A 59 9.78 -9.72 27.39
C LEU A 59 9.53 -11.09 28.00
N GLY A 60 10.57 -11.75 28.54
CA GLY A 60 10.46 -13.06 29.17
C GLY A 60 10.68 -14.24 28.20
N PHE A 61 11.37 -14.05 27.09
CA PHE A 61 11.87 -15.14 26.27
C PHE A 61 13.24 -15.60 26.75
N GLN A 62 13.48 -16.88 26.62
CA GLN A 62 14.83 -17.45 26.56
C GLN A 62 15.23 -17.52 25.07
N THR A 63 16.40 -16.96 24.74
CA THR A 63 16.84 -16.83 23.37
C THR A 63 18.21 -17.40 23.14
N VAL A 64 18.43 -18.03 22.00
CA VAL A 64 19.73 -18.51 21.54
C VAL A 64 19.98 -17.94 20.14
N SER A 65 21.07 -17.18 20.00
CA SER A 65 21.55 -16.72 18.69
C SER A 65 22.75 -17.57 18.28
N ALA A 66 22.65 -18.23 17.14
CA ALA A 66 23.69 -19.15 16.68
C ALA A 66 23.95 -19.00 15.17
N ARG A 67 25.14 -19.42 14.77
CA ARG A 67 25.44 -19.71 13.36
C ARG A 67 25.11 -21.18 13.11
N ALA A 68 24.15 -21.41 12.21
CA ALA A 68 23.65 -22.75 11.94
C ALA A 68 23.79 -23.10 10.45
N THR A 69 23.90 -24.40 10.17
CA THR A 69 23.77 -24.95 8.82
C THR A 69 22.29 -25.07 8.43
N ILE A 70 22.01 -25.36 7.18
CA ILE A 70 20.62 -25.55 6.72
C ILE A 70 19.97 -26.78 7.31
N GLU A 71 20.78 -27.81 7.54
CA GLU A 71 20.36 -29.05 8.18
C GLU A 71 19.96 -28.81 9.64
N GLU A 72 20.83 -28.15 10.41
CA GLU A 72 20.55 -27.76 11.81
C GLU A 72 19.32 -26.88 11.93
N LEU A 73 19.17 -25.90 11.00
CA LEU A 73 18.02 -25.01 10.98
C LEU A 73 16.69 -25.76 10.71
N SER A 74 16.75 -26.85 9.95
CA SER A 74 15.57 -27.66 9.63
C SER A 74 15.07 -28.52 10.79
N GLU A 75 15.94 -28.79 11.77
CA GLU A 75 15.67 -29.64 12.96
C GLU A 75 15.29 -28.79 14.19
N THR A 76 15.52 -27.46 14.14
CA THR A 76 15.27 -26.57 15.28
C THR A 76 13.81 -26.12 15.38
N PRO A 77 13.36 -25.77 16.61
CA PRO A 77 12.01 -25.25 16.81
C PRO A 77 11.76 -23.96 16.04
N LEU A 78 10.61 -23.88 15.37
CA LEU A 78 10.17 -22.69 14.64
C LEU A 78 8.98 -22.02 15.38
N PRO A 79 8.80 -20.70 15.27
CA PRO A 79 9.49 -19.75 14.38
C PRO A 79 10.82 -19.22 14.94
N CYS A 80 11.72 -18.80 14.03
CA CYS A 80 12.97 -18.15 14.38
C CYS A 80 13.21 -16.90 13.52
N ILE A 81 14.01 -15.95 14.00
CA ILE A 81 14.45 -14.77 13.24
C ILE A 81 15.76 -15.12 12.53
N LEU A 82 15.82 -14.80 11.23
CA LEU A 82 17.01 -14.97 10.40
C LEU A 82 17.60 -13.62 10.02
N HIS A 83 18.94 -13.54 10.00
CA HIS A 83 19.65 -12.42 9.39
C HIS A 83 19.76 -12.65 7.88
N TRP A 84 19.11 -11.80 7.10
CA TRP A 84 18.83 -11.96 5.68
C TRP A 84 19.59 -10.94 4.85
N ASN A 85 20.24 -11.34 3.79
CA ASN A 85 21.05 -10.47 2.93
C ASN A 85 22.08 -9.60 3.70
N GLN A 86 22.47 -9.98 4.90
CA GLN A 86 23.40 -9.27 5.80
C GLN A 86 22.93 -7.86 6.25
N ASN A 87 21.73 -7.43 5.90
CA ASN A 87 21.19 -6.10 6.24
C ASN A 87 19.69 -6.10 6.58
N HIS A 88 19.06 -7.26 6.65
CA HIS A 88 17.63 -7.40 6.88
C HIS A 88 17.30 -8.51 7.86
N PHE A 89 16.13 -8.45 8.52
CA PHE A 89 15.63 -9.50 9.39
C PHE A 89 14.30 -10.04 8.87
N VAL A 90 14.16 -11.37 8.89
CA VAL A 90 12.93 -12.05 8.47
C VAL A 90 12.60 -13.18 9.45
N VAL A 91 11.36 -13.64 9.49
CA VAL A 91 10.93 -14.76 10.33
C VAL A 91 10.75 -16.02 9.48
N LEU A 92 11.52 -17.07 9.77
CA LEU A 92 11.26 -18.40 9.24
C LEU A 92 10.24 -19.09 10.13
N TYR A 93 9.07 -19.46 9.56
CA TYR A 93 7.99 -20.05 10.35
C TYR A 93 7.63 -21.48 9.97
N LYS A 94 8.16 -21.99 8.86
CA LYS A 94 7.92 -23.37 8.41
C LYS A 94 9.00 -23.81 7.43
N VAL A 95 9.46 -25.05 7.60
CA VAL A 95 10.29 -25.74 6.63
C VAL A 95 9.55 -27.00 6.16
N LYS A 96 9.55 -27.30 4.88
CA LYS A 96 8.92 -28.49 4.31
C LYS A 96 9.97 -29.37 3.64
N LYS A 97 10.27 -30.54 4.26
CA LYS A 97 11.22 -31.56 3.78
C LYS A 97 12.62 -31.01 3.44
N GLY A 98 13.09 -29.97 4.14
CA GLY A 98 14.39 -29.34 3.85
C GLY A 98 14.53 -28.69 2.46
N LYS A 99 13.43 -28.62 1.67
CA LYS A 99 13.46 -28.13 0.28
C LYS A 99 12.69 -26.84 0.05
N LYS A 100 11.74 -26.50 0.91
CA LYS A 100 10.91 -25.27 0.81
C LYS A 100 10.89 -24.57 2.16
N PHE A 101 11.28 -23.30 2.14
CA PHE A 101 11.39 -22.41 3.29
C PHE A 101 10.31 -21.34 3.20
N TYR A 102 9.47 -21.27 4.23
CA TYR A 102 8.37 -20.32 4.32
C TYR A 102 8.75 -19.17 5.23
N ILE A 103 8.86 -18.00 4.66
CA ILE A 103 9.37 -16.80 5.32
C ILE A 103 8.25 -15.77 5.43
N ALA A 104 8.17 -15.15 6.60
CA ALA A 104 7.40 -13.96 6.86
C ALA A 104 8.37 -12.76 6.86
N ASP A 105 8.40 -12.03 5.75
CA ASP A 105 9.25 -10.86 5.54
C ASP A 105 8.45 -9.60 5.89
N PRO A 106 8.90 -8.76 6.84
CA PRO A 106 8.23 -7.52 7.19
C PRO A 106 8.04 -6.55 6.02
N GLY A 107 8.96 -6.57 5.04
CA GLY A 107 8.89 -5.71 3.85
C GLY A 107 8.02 -6.29 2.74
N LYS A 108 8.09 -7.61 2.51
CA LYS A 108 7.48 -8.26 1.33
C LYS A 108 6.25 -9.10 1.64
N GLY A 109 6.05 -9.47 2.89
CA GLY A 109 4.96 -10.36 3.26
C GLY A 109 5.36 -11.83 3.32
N LYS A 110 4.43 -12.77 3.07
CA LYS A 110 4.72 -14.22 3.04
C LYS A 110 5.36 -14.59 1.72
N THR A 111 6.58 -15.12 1.80
CA THR A 111 7.34 -15.59 0.65
C THR A 111 7.73 -17.05 0.85
N THR A 112 7.98 -17.75 -0.23
CA THR A 112 8.45 -19.14 -0.20
C THR A 112 9.66 -19.24 -1.11
N TYR A 113 10.75 -19.77 -0.56
CA TYR A 113 12.02 -19.95 -1.27
C TYR A 113 12.32 -21.43 -1.44
N ASN A 114 12.95 -21.78 -2.57
CA ASN A 114 13.59 -23.08 -2.72
C ASN A 114 14.93 -23.11 -1.98
N LEU A 115 15.61 -24.26 -1.94
CA LEU A 115 16.86 -24.44 -1.19
C LEU A 115 17.97 -23.50 -1.71
N GLU A 116 18.11 -23.35 -3.02
CA GLU A 116 19.19 -22.55 -3.60
C GLU A 116 18.97 -21.06 -3.39
N GLU A 117 17.75 -20.58 -3.61
CA GLU A 117 17.36 -19.20 -3.34
C GLU A 117 17.53 -18.86 -1.85
N PHE A 118 17.11 -19.75 -0.97
CA PHE A 118 17.25 -19.57 0.48
C PHE A 118 18.74 -19.47 0.87
N ARG A 119 19.58 -20.33 0.31
CA ARG A 119 21.01 -20.35 0.54
C ARG A 119 21.67 -19.04 0.13
N GLN A 120 21.35 -18.50 -1.04
CA GLN A 120 21.88 -17.23 -1.55
C GLN A 120 21.57 -16.05 -0.63
N HIS A 121 20.43 -16.06 0.03
CA HIS A 121 19.98 -14.94 0.86
C HIS A 121 20.39 -15.07 2.33
N TRP A 122 20.49 -16.30 2.86
CA TRP A 122 20.69 -16.51 4.28
C TRP A 122 22.15 -16.81 4.67
N ILE A 123 22.89 -17.54 3.84
CA ILE A 123 24.30 -17.87 4.14
C ILE A 123 25.12 -16.59 4.15
N SER A 124 25.81 -16.36 5.26
CA SER A 124 26.62 -15.15 5.48
C SER A 124 28.10 -15.44 5.73
N THR A 125 28.44 -16.68 6.14
CA THR A 125 29.81 -17.06 6.48
C THR A 125 30.08 -18.52 6.13
N ARG A 126 31.36 -18.82 5.91
CA ARG A 126 31.86 -20.20 5.79
C ARG A 126 32.81 -20.47 6.94
N SER A 127 32.50 -21.45 7.78
CA SER A 127 33.28 -21.81 8.94
C SER A 127 33.47 -23.33 8.97
N ASN A 128 34.70 -23.79 9.16
CA ASN A 128 35.08 -25.23 9.15
C ASN A 128 34.66 -25.98 7.87
N GLY A 129 34.66 -25.28 6.72
CA GLY A 129 34.25 -25.88 5.44
C GLY A 129 32.74 -25.92 5.21
N GLU A 130 31.92 -25.52 6.16
CA GLU A 130 30.47 -25.51 6.09
C GLU A 130 29.92 -24.09 5.90
N ASP A 131 28.87 -23.99 5.09
CA ASP A 131 28.15 -22.74 4.85
C ASP A 131 27.15 -22.50 5.99
N LYS A 132 27.26 -21.35 6.69
CA LYS A 132 26.46 -21.05 7.87
C LYS A 132 25.78 -19.68 7.73
N GLY A 133 24.52 -19.61 8.22
CA GLY A 133 23.78 -18.38 8.37
C GLY A 133 23.48 -18.11 9.86
N ILE A 134 23.05 -16.88 10.16
CA ILE A 134 22.73 -16.47 11.53
C ILE A 134 21.23 -16.61 11.76
N ALA A 135 20.87 -17.30 12.86
CA ALA A 135 19.50 -17.46 13.31
C ALA A 135 19.38 -17.17 14.82
N MET A 136 18.21 -16.65 15.22
CA MET A 136 17.83 -16.46 16.62
C MET A 136 16.57 -17.27 16.91
N PHE A 137 16.67 -18.15 17.90
CA PHE A 137 15.61 -19.04 18.35
C PHE A 137 14.99 -18.49 19.64
N PHE A 138 13.69 -18.78 19.83
CA PHE A 138 12.90 -18.27 20.94
C PHE A 138 12.18 -19.38 21.67
N GLU A 139 12.26 -19.35 22.98
CA GLU A 139 11.49 -20.19 23.87
C GLU A 139 10.78 -19.33 24.91
N THR A 140 9.51 -19.57 25.17
CA THR A 140 8.72 -18.80 26.14
C THR A 140 8.99 -19.29 27.56
N THR A 141 9.22 -18.36 28.49
CA THR A 141 9.23 -18.63 29.92
C THR A 141 7.90 -18.23 30.56
N PRO A 142 7.61 -18.67 31.80
CA PRO A 142 6.43 -18.19 32.52
C PRO A 142 6.37 -16.65 32.63
N ALA A 143 7.54 -15.99 32.71
CA ALA A 143 7.63 -14.54 32.76
C ALA A 143 7.07 -13.86 31.50
N PHE A 144 7.16 -14.50 30.33
CA PHE A 144 6.58 -13.96 29.09
C PHE A 144 5.07 -13.71 29.19
N PHE A 145 4.34 -14.57 29.89
CA PHE A 145 2.89 -14.47 30.03
C PHE A 145 2.47 -13.49 31.12
N THR A 146 3.35 -13.18 32.07
CA THR A 146 3.05 -12.27 33.21
C THR A 146 3.59 -10.85 33.00
N TYR A 147 4.55 -10.65 32.09
CA TYR A 147 5.15 -9.36 31.83
C TYR A 147 4.14 -8.40 31.20
N GLN A 148 3.88 -7.25 31.85
CA GLN A 148 3.03 -6.18 31.31
C GLN A 148 3.90 -4.98 30.94
N MET A 149 3.82 -4.57 29.69
CA MET A 149 4.52 -3.40 29.18
C MET A 149 3.62 -2.17 29.33
N GLU A 150 4.16 -1.05 29.82
CA GLU A 150 3.43 0.20 29.88
C GLU A 150 2.93 0.60 28.46
N GLY A 151 1.61 0.75 28.30
CA GLY A 151 0.98 1.14 27.03
C GLY A 151 0.33 0.03 26.22
N GLU A 152 0.28 -1.21 26.71
CA GLU A 152 -0.47 -2.32 26.06
C GLU A 152 -1.95 -2.03 25.83
N GLU A 153 -2.58 -1.21 26.69
CA GLU A 153 -3.99 -0.85 26.57
C GLU A 153 -4.33 -0.05 25.31
N ARG A 154 -3.35 0.64 24.71
CA ARG A 154 -3.55 1.48 23.50
C ARG A 154 -3.68 0.68 22.20
N LEU A 155 -3.34 -0.61 22.19
CA LEU A 155 -3.42 -1.46 20.98
C LEU A 155 -4.86 -1.75 20.52
N LYS A 156 -5.85 -1.54 21.39
CA LYS A 156 -7.29 -1.75 21.07
C LYS A 156 -7.94 -0.62 20.30
N GLU A 157 -7.28 0.52 20.10
CA GLU A 157 -7.80 1.54 19.19
C GLU A 157 -7.74 1.00 17.74
N LYS A 158 -8.86 0.42 17.32
CA LYS A 158 -9.11 0.09 15.91
C LYS A 158 -8.73 1.31 15.09
N ARG A 159 -7.77 1.16 14.17
CA ARG A 159 -7.45 2.12 13.13
C ARG A 159 -8.75 2.47 12.41
N SER A 160 -9.47 3.46 12.92
CA SER A 160 -10.78 3.81 12.43
C SER A 160 -10.62 4.93 11.41
N PHE A 161 -11.11 4.70 10.21
CA PHE A 161 -11.29 5.76 9.21
C PHE A 161 -12.20 6.91 9.69
N LYS A 162 -12.78 6.78 10.91
CA LYS A 162 -13.62 7.83 11.52
C LYS A 162 -12.94 9.19 11.61
N PHE A 163 -11.61 9.25 11.79
CA PHE A 163 -10.90 10.52 11.82
C PHE A 163 -10.99 11.26 10.48
N LEU A 164 -10.98 10.53 9.36
CA LEU A 164 -11.12 11.09 8.01
C LEU A 164 -12.52 11.69 7.80
N PHE A 165 -13.56 11.03 8.34
CA PHE A 165 -14.93 11.56 8.27
C PHE A 165 -15.10 12.90 9.00
N ARG A 166 -14.22 13.24 9.96
CA ARG A 166 -14.23 14.55 10.63
C ARG A 166 -13.97 15.69 9.64
N TYR A 167 -13.05 15.48 8.68
CA TYR A 167 -12.77 16.47 7.65
C TYR A 167 -13.94 16.62 6.68
N PHE A 168 -14.63 15.54 6.31
CA PHE A 168 -15.85 15.61 5.51
C PHE A 168 -16.97 16.38 6.21
N LYS A 169 -17.17 16.16 7.49
CA LYS A 169 -18.20 16.85 8.28
C LYS A 169 -18.01 18.38 8.28
N LYS A 170 -16.76 18.86 8.30
CA LYS A 170 -16.41 20.28 8.23
C LYS A 170 -16.82 20.93 6.91
N TYR A 171 -16.76 20.21 5.80
CA TYR A 171 -17.05 20.71 4.44
C TYR A 171 -18.36 20.17 3.86
N ARG A 172 -19.29 19.69 4.69
CA ARG A 172 -20.53 19.04 4.25
C ARG A 172 -21.36 19.88 3.25
N LYS A 173 -21.45 21.20 3.43
CA LYS A 173 -22.18 22.09 2.49
C LYS A 173 -21.55 22.09 1.10
N ALA A 174 -20.22 22.11 1.03
CA ALA A 174 -19.52 22.10 -0.25
C ALA A 174 -19.60 20.74 -0.93
N PHE A 175 -19.54 19.64 -0.17
CA PHE A 175 -19.79 18.30 -0.71
C PHE A 175 -21.24 18.12 -1.20
N SER A 176 -22.24 18.72 -0.53
CA SER A 176 -23.63 18.66 -1.02
C SER A 176 -23.80 19.35 -2.38
N TRP A 177 -23.14 20.48 -2.62
CA TRP A 177 -23.12 21.12 -3.94
C TRP A 177 -22.46 20.25 -5.02
N ILE A 178 -21.37 19.56 -4.69
CA ILE A 178 -20.72 18.62 -5.61
C ILE A 178 -21.66 17.45 -5.93
N ILE A 179 -22.33 16.89 -4.92
CA ILE A 179 -23.30 15.79 -5.11
C ILE A 179 -24.47 16.25 -5.97
N LEU A 180 -24.99 17.46 -5.73
CA LEU A 180 -26.06 18.03 -6.54
C LEU A 180 -25.62 18.22 -8.01
N GLY A 181 -24.41 18.69 -8.23
CA GLY A 181 -23.82 18.76 -9.58
C GLY A 181 -23.63 17.38 -10.24
N LEU A 182 -23.26 16.35 -9.45
CA LEU A 182 -23.18 14.97 -9.94
C LEU A 182 -24.56 14.47 -10.37
N LEU A 183 -25.60 14.67 -9.55
CA LEU A 183 -26.97 14.27 -9.87
C LEU A 183 -27.51 14.99 -11.10
N ALA A 184 -27.30 16.30 -11.19
CA ALA A 184 -27.69 17.08 -12.37
C ALA A 184 -26.95 16.60 -13.64
N GLY A 185 -25.63 16.38 -13.56
CA GLY A 185 -24.85 15.86 -14.69
C GLY A 185 -25.28 14.46 -15.11
N SER A 186 -25.62 13.59 -14.17
CA SER A 186 -26.15 12.24 -14.44
C SER A 186 -27.52 12.30 -15.11
N ALA A 187 -28.41 13.17 -14.64
CA ALA A 187 -29.73 13.36 -15.23
C ALA A 187 -29.62 13.83 -16.68
N LEU A 188 -28.75 14.80 -16.98
CA LEU A 188 -28.50 15.25 -18.35
C LEU A 188 -27.90 14.12 -19.21
N GLN A 189 -27.02 13.30 -18.65
CA GLN A 189 -26.44 12.17 -19.37
C GLN A 189 -27.47 11.11 -19.75
N LEU A 190 -28.48 10.89 -18.91
CA LEU A 190 -29.57 9.95 -19.20
C LEU A 190 -30.44 10.37 -20.37
N VAL A 191 -30.56 11.67 -20.63
CA VAL A 191 -31.40 12.20 -21.74
C VAL A 191 -30.74 11.93 -23.10
N LEU A 192 -29.41 11.89 -23.19
CA LEU A 192 -28.68 11.74 -24.45
C LEU A 192 -29.05 10.50 -25.27
N PRO A 193 -29.10 9.27 -24.70
CA PRO A 193 -29.51 8.08 -25.46
C PRO A 193 -30.92 8.19 -26.04
N PHE A 194 -31.86 8.77 -25.29
CA PHE A 194 -33.23 8.92 -25.76
C PHE A 194 -33.34 9.92 -26.93
N LEU A 195 -32.54 11.00 -26.89
CA LEU A 195 -32.46 11.92 -28.01
C LEU A 195 -31.84 11.24 -29.24
N THR A 196 -30.80 10.45 -29.07
CA THR A 196 -30.20 9.67 -30.16
C THR A 196 -31.19 8.67 -30.75
N GLN A 197 -31.94 7.98 -29.90
CA GLN A 197 -33.01 7.09 -30.33
C GLN A 197 -34.07 7.85 -31.14
N SER A 198 -34.50 9.04 -30.70
CA SER A 198 -35.49 9.88 -31.42
C SER A 198 -35.00 10.29 -32.79
N ILE A 199 -33.69 10.54 -33.00
CA ILE A 199 -33.14 10.80 -34.34
C ILE A 199 -33.36 9.60 -35.24
N VAL A 200 -33.12 8.38 -34.75
CA VAL A 200 -33.25 7.16 -35.55
C VAL A 200 -34.73 6.84 -35.83
N ASP A 201 -35.54 6.81 -34.76
CA ASP A 201 -36.93 6.34 -34.83
C ASP A 201 -37.86 7.31 -35.57
N VAL A 202 -37.64 8.63 -35.43
CA VAL A 202 -38.51 9.68 -36.02
C VAL A 202 -37.80 10.41 -37.16
N GLY A 203 -36.59 10.90 -36.92
CA GLY A 203 -35.89 11.74 -37.89
C GLY A 203 -35.53 10.99 -39.18
N ILE A 204 -34.84 9.83 -39.03
CA ILE A 204 -34.40 9.06 -40.19
C ILE A 204 -35.60 8.32 -40.84
N LYS A 205 -36.43 7.70 -40.03
CA LYS A 205 -37.58 6.93 -40.54
C LYS A 205 -38.56 7.78 -41.33
N ASN A 206 -38.80 9.03 -40.89
CA ASN A 206 -39.72 9.96 -41.56
C ASN A 206 -38.98 10.89 -42.53
N GLN A 207 -37.67 10.76 -42.72
CA GLN A 207 -36.83 11.64 -43.55
C GLN A 207 -36.97 13.14 -43.22
N ASP A 208 -37.25 13.48 -41.96
CA ASP A 208 -37.44 14.85 -41.49
C ASP A 208 -36.12 15.46 -41.03
N ILE A 209 -35.47 16.17 -41.93
CA ILE A 209 -34.20 16.85 -41.70
C ILE A 209 -34.36 17.97 -40.64
N GLY A 210 -35.53 18.65 -40.63
CA GLY A 210 -35.78 19.73 -39.67
C GLY A 210 -35.82 19.22 -38.24
N PHE A 211 -36.45 18.06 -38.01
CA PHE A 211 -36.46 17.37 -36.71
C PHE A 211 -35.08 16.93 -36.28
N ILE A 212 -34.26 16.40 -37.21
CA ILE A 212 -32.87 16.00 -36.92
C ILE A 212 -32.05 17.21 -36.46
N TRP A 213 -32.14 18.36 -37.16
CA TRP A 213 -31.45 19.58 -36.75
C TRP A 213 -31.89 20.07 -35.36
N LEU A 214 -33.15 20.00 -35.04
CA LEU A 214 -33.71 20.40 -33.75
C LEU A 214 -33.13 19.53 -32.62
N ILE A 215 -33.09 18.20 -32.81
CA ILE A 215 -32.51 17.29 -31.83
C ILE A 215 -31.01 17.48 -31.69
N LEU A 216 -30.27 17.70 -32.79
CA LEU A 216 -28.82 17.98 -32.73
C LEU A 216 -28.53 19.27 -31.96
N LEU A 217 -29.29 20.33 -32.14
CA LEU A 217 -29.19 21.55 -31.33
C LEU A 217 -29.48 21.28 -29.85
N GLY A 218 -30.49 20.46 -29.56
CA GLY A 218 -30.81 20.03 -28.22
C GLY A 218 -29.65 19.24 -27.56
N GLN A 219 -29.05 18.29 -28.29
CA GLN A 219 -27.88 17.55 -27.84
C GLN A 219 -26.68 18.45 -27.60
N LEU A 220 -26.44 19.42 -28.46
CA LEU A 220 -25.36 20.40 -28.31
C LEU A 220 -25.54 21.24 -27.04
N MET A 221 -26.78 21.77 -26.84
CA MET A 221 -27.10 22.50 -25.62
C MET A 221 -26.96 21.68 -24.36
N LEU A 222 -27.38 20.40 -24.34
CA LEU A 222 -27.21 19.49 -23.23
C LEU A 222 -25.73 19.21 -22.96
N THR A 223 -24.95 19.03 -24.02
CA THR A 223 -23.48 18.75 -23.88
C THR A 223 -22.76 19.97 -23.31
N ILE A 224 -23.08 21.17 -23.76
CA ILE A 224 -22.53 22.42 -23.19
C ILE A 224 -22.93 22.57 -21.74
N SER A 225 -24.20 22.37 -21.40
CA SER A 225 -24.70 22.46 -20.02
C SER A 225 -24.01 21.47 -19.10
N ARG A 226 -23.86 20.22 -19.55
CA ARG A 226 -23.14 19.18 -18.81
C ARG A 226 -21.69 19.56 -18.61
N THR A 227 -21.01 20.04 -19.66
CA THR A 227 -19.59 20.46 -19.57
C THR A 227 -19.41 21.61 -18.59
N ALA A 228 -20.33 22.59 -18.59
CA ALA A 228 -20.34 23.71 -17.66
C ALA A 228 -20.50 23.22 -16.18
N ILE A 229 -21.44 22.28 -15.94
CA ILE A 229 -21.67 21.71 -14.64
C ILE A 229 -20.41 20.91 -14.18
N ASP A 230 -19.81 20.12 -15.07
CA ASP A 230 -18.59 19.36 -14.77
C ASP A 230 -17.40 20.28 -14.48
N PHE A 231 -17.27 21.38 -15.21
CA PHE A 231 -16.24 22.40 -14.96
C PHE A 231 -16.42 23.06 -13.58
N ALA A 232 -17.61 23.52 -13.27
CA ALA A 232 -17.93 24.11 -11.97
C ALA A 232 -17.67 23.13 -10.83
N ARG A 233 -18.10 21.88 -10.99
CA ARG A 233 -17.87 20.80 -10.03
C ARG A 233 -16.39 20.55 -9.77
N ARG A 234 -15.56 20.41 -10.83
CA ARG A 234 -14.12 20.23 -10.73
C ARG A 234 -13.43 21.40 -10.06
N TRP A 235 -13.88 22.61 -10.33
CA TRP A 235 -13.37 23.82 -9.69
C TRP A 235 -13.64 23.84 -8.18
N PHE A 236 -14.87 23.52 -7.75
CA PHE A 236 -15.22 23.40 -6.34
C PHE A 236 -14.42 22.29 -5.67
N LEU A 237 -14.29 21.15 -6.33
CA LEU A 237 -13.52 20.01 -5.83
C LEU A 237 -12.06 20.38 -5.59
N LEU A 238 -11.41 21.04 -6.56
CA LEU A 238 -10.03 21.50 -6.45
C LEU A 238 -9.86 22.42 -5.23
N ARG A 239 -10.77 23.38 -5.05
CA ARG A 239 -10.72 24.32 -3.91
C ARG A 239 -10.86 23.62 -2.56
N ILE A 240 -11.74 22.62 -2.47
CA ILE A 240 -11.93 21.82 -1.25
C ILE A 240 -10.70 20.94 -1.01
N SER A 241 -10.21 20.26 -2.04
CA SER A 241 -9.03 19.40 -1.99
C SER A 241 -7.81 20.15 -1.46
N MET A 242 -7.55 21.37 -1.96
CA MET A 242 -6.46 22.20 -1.46
C MET A 242 -6.61 22.55 0.01
N ARG A 243 -7.81 22.91 0.47
CA ARG A 243 -8.06 23.25 1.88
C ARG A 243 -7.90 22.02 2.80
N ILE A 244 -8.37 20.86 2.37
CA ILE A 244 -8.21 19.62 3.11
C ILE A 244 -6.73 19.24 3.18
N ASN A 245 -5.99 19.35 2.07
CA ASN A 245 -4.56 19.05 2.02
C ASN A 245 -3.76 19.95 2.99
N ILE A 246 -3.97 21.26 2.95
CA ILE A 246 -3.33 22.20 3.87
C ILE A 246 -3.65 21.82 5.32
N SER A 247 -4.91 21.51 5.64
CA SER A 247 -5.32 21.12 6.98
C SER A 247 -4.66 19.82 7.43
N LEU A 248 -4.57 18.81 6.56
CA LEU A 248 -3.93 17.52 6.85
C LEU A 248 -2.43 17.67 7.09
N VAL A 249 -1.74 18.41 6.22
CA VAL A 249 -0.30 18.65 6.36
C VAL A 249 -0.01 19.48 7.60
N SER A 250 -0.82 20.50 7.90
CA SER A 250 -0.68 21.31 9.12
C SER A 250 -0.89 20.45 10.37
N ASP A 251 -1.92 19.61 10.42
CA ASP A 251 -2.19 18.71 11.54
C ASP A 251 -1.06 17.68 11.71
N PHE A 252 -0.45 17.23 10.61
CA PHE A 252 0.72 16.36 10.63
C PHE A 252 1.91 17.06 11.30
N PHE A 253 2.25 18.29 10.88
CA PHE A 253 3.35 19.04 11.48
C PHE A 253 3.10 19.36 12.95
N ILE A 254 1.88 19.77 13.33
CA ILE A 254 1.52 20.00 14.73
C ILE A 254 1.74 18.74 15.58
N LYS A 255 1.41 17.56 15.06
CA LYS A 255 1.65 16.30 15.76
C LYS A 255 3.13 15.94 15.79
N LEU A 256 3.85 16.15 14.69
CA LEU A 256 5.27 15.87 14.58
C LEU A 256 6.06 16.72 15.61
N LEU A 257 5.76 18.02 15.73
CA LEU A 257 6.40 18.93 16.69
C LEU A 257 6.12 18.57 18.16
N LYS A 258 5.08 17.80 18.45
CA LYS A 258 4.76 17.31 19.80
C LYS A 258 5.47 16.01 20.17
N LEU A 259 6.17 15.37 19.23
CA LEU A 259 6.89 14.13 19.50
C LEU A 259 8.20 14.42 20.27
N PRO A 260 8.62 13.51 21.16
CA PRO A 260 9.88 13.65 21.90
C PRO A 260 11.08 13.50 20.95
N MET A 261 12.23 14.06 21.35
CA MET A 261 13.48 13.97 20.56
C MET A 261 13.87 12.52 20.24
N SER A 262 13.66 11.60 21.18
CA SER A 262 13.95 10.17 20.97
C SER A 262 13.23 9.55 19.77
N PHE A 263 12.13 10.13 19.31
CA PHE A 263 11.47 9.72 18.07
C PHE A 263 12.33 10.03 16.84
N PHE A 264 12.96 11.21 16.82
CA PHE A 264 13.79 11.66 15.69
C PHE A 264 15.12 10.91 15.63
N ASP A 265 15.63 10.46 16.78
CA ASP A 265 16.86 9.65 16.86
C ASP A 265 16.68 8.24 16.23
N THR A 266 15.44 7.80 16.05
CA THR A 266 15.11 6.46 15.51
C THR A 266 14.54 6.48 14.09
N LYS A 267 14.36 7.67 13.48
CA LYS A 267 13.70 7.81 12.17
C LYS A 267 14.60 8.48 11.15
N LEU A 268 14.66 7.88 9.96
CA LEU A 268 15.32 8.50 8.83
C LEU A 268 14.48 9.67 8.27
N MET A 269 15.14 10.74 7.88
CA MET A 269 14.46 11.91 7.31
C MET A 269 13.70 11.56 6.03
N GLY A 270 14.26 10.70 5.20
CA GLY A 270 13.60 10.23 3.97
C GLY A 270 12.30 9.48 4.23
N ASP A 271 12.20 8.71 5.32
CA ASP A 271 10.96 8.04 5.71
C ASP A 271 9.89 9.06 6.14
N LEU A 272 10.28 10.13 6.83
CA LEU A 272 9.36 11.21 7.19
C LEU A 272 8.88 11.97 5.95
N MET A 273 9.76 12.24 5.00
CA MET A 273 9.40 12.85 3.71
C MET A 273 8.48 11.94 2.89
N GLN A 274 8.72 10.63 2.88
CA GLN A 274 7.83 9.66 2.21
C GLN A 274 6.44 9.68 2.84
N ARG A 275 6.32 9.68 4.16
CA ARG A 275 5.02 9.78 4.86
C ARG A 275 4.31 11.09 4.56
N MET A 276 5.03 12.19 4.43
CA MET A 276 4.46 13.48 4.01
C MET A 276 3.95 13.41 2.57
N SER A 277 4.68 12.76 1.67
CA SER A 277 4.24 12.52 0.30
C SER A 277 2.96 11.66 0.24
N ASP A 278 2.81 10.68 1.14
CA ASP A 278 1.61 9.84 1.21
C ASP A 278 0.34 10.61 1.58
N HIS A 279 0.45 11.78 2.24
CA HIS A 279 -0.71 12.64 2.47
C HIS A 279 -1.36 13.12 1.18
N SER A 280 -0.59 13.36 0.13
CA SER A 280 -1.12 13.73 -1.18
C SER A 280 -1.94 12.59 -1.80
N ARG A 281 -1.51 11.34 -1.62
CA ARG A 281 -2.24 10.13 -2.08
C ARG A 281 -3.56 9.97 -1.32
N VAL A 282 -3.53 10.15 0.02
CA VAL A 282 -4.74 10.10 0.87
C VAL A 282 -5.71 11.22 0.47
N ASN A 283 -5.22 12.44 0.26
CA ASN A 283 -6.05 13.57 -0.16
C ASN A 283 -6.70 13.30 -1.53
N ASN A 284 -5.93 12.81 -2.51
CA ASN A 284 -6.45 12.47 -3.84
C ASN A 284 -7.52 11.37 -3.77
N PHE A 285 -7.30 10.34 -2.94
CA PHE A 285 -8.29 9.29 -2.70
C PHE A 285 -9.58 9.86 -2.10
N LEU A 286 -9.47 10.67 -1.04
CA LEU A 286 -10.62 11.22 -0.32
C LEU A 286 -11.44 12.19 -1.16
N THR A 287 -10.80 12.98 -2.01
CA THR A 287 -11.47 14.05 -2.77
C THR A 287 -11.86 13.59 -4.16
N GLN A 288 -10.93 13.11 -4.96
CA GLN A 288 -11.17 12.83 -6.36
C GLN A 288 -11.66 11.39 -6.59
N GLN A 289 -10.97 10.41 -6.03
CA GLN A 289 -11.30 9.00 -6.28
C GLN A 289 -12.66 8.60 -5.66
N THR A 290 -12.91 8.99 -4.42
CA THR A 290 -14.17 8.67 -3.74
C THR A 290 -15.38 9.24 -4.48
N LEU A 291 -15.28 10.47 -4.99
CA LEU A 291 -16.36 11.08 -5.76
C LEU A 291 -16.56 10.43 -7.14
N ASN A 292 -15.45 10.09 -7.82
CA ASN A 292 -15.51 9.36 -9.10
C ASN A 292 -16.14 7.98 -8.92
N ILE A 293 -15.79 7.25 -7.87
CA ILE A 293 -16.38 5.94 -7.54
C ILE A 293 -17.87 6.10 -7.24
N THR A 294 -18.25 7.09 -6.42
CA THR A 294 -19.67 7.35 -6.09
C THR A 294 -20.48 7.68 -7.36
N PHE A 295 -19.93 8.51 -8.25
CA PHE A 295 -20.56 8.83 -9.53
C PHE A 295 -20.69 7.58 -10.41
N ALA A 296 -19.61 6.82 -10.57
CA ALA A 296 -19.62 5.59 -11.38
C ALA A 296 -20.65 4.58 -10.85
N MET A 297 -20.73 4.40 -9.53
CA MET A 297 -21.72 3.53 -8.88
C MET A 297 -23.15 4.01 -9.15
N LEU A 298 -23.41 5.30 -8.98
CA LEU A 298 -24.71 5.89 -9.25
C LEU A 298 -25.12 5.70 -10.72
N THR A 299 -24.21 6.01 -11.64
CA THR A 299 -24.41 5.84 -13.08
C THR A 299 -24.67 4.37 -13.43
N PHE A 300 -23.87 3.45 -12.88
CA PHE A 300 -24.04 2.02 -13.07
C PHE A 300 -25.42 1.52 -12.61
N VAL A 301 -25.88 1.93 -11.43
CA VAL A 301 -27.21 1.56 -10.91
C VAL A 301 -28.32 2.10 -11.81
N VAL A 302 -28.24 3.36 -12.18
CA VAL A 302 -29.28 3.99 -13.02
C VAL A 302 -29.37 3.33 -14.39
N PHE A 303 -28.23 3.15 -15.09
CA PHE A 303 -28.23 2.47 -16.39
C PHE A 303 -28.63 0.99 -16.28
N SER A 304 -28.28 0.31 -15.20
CA SER A 304 -28.73 -1.07 -14.94
C SER A 304 -30.25 -1.16 -14.83
N VAL A 305 -30.88 -0.20 -14.12
CA VAL A 305 -32.35 -0.16 -14.00
C VAL A 305 -32.99 0.12 -15.35
N VAL A 306 -32.48 1.10 -16.11
CA VAL A 306 -32.98 1.42 -17.44
C VAL A 306 -32.88 0.20 -18.36
N LEU A 307 -31.72 -0.46 -18.40
CA LEU A 307 -31.47 -1.63 -19.23
C LEU A 307 -32.38 -2.82 -18.85
N PHE A 308 -32.62 -3.03 -17.57
CA PHE A 308 -33.53 -4.06 -17.07
C PHE A 308 -34.98 -3.84 -17.52
N ILE A 309 -35.42 -2.58 -17.55
CA ILE A 309 -36.78 -2.22 -18.03
C ILE A 309 -36.90 -2.44 -19.53
N TYR A 310 -35.85 -2.06 -20.30
CA TYR A 310 -35.88 -2.18 -21.77
C TYR A 310 -35.78 -3.63 -22.25
N ASN A 311 -34.78 -4.39 -21.77
CA ASN A 311 -34.57 -5.77 -22.19
C ASN A 311 -33.83 -6.59 -21.13
N LYS A 312 -34.53 -7.57 -20.56
CA LYS A 312 -33.98 -8.44 -19.51
C LYS A 312 -32.81 -9.31 -19.99
N VAL A 313 -32.77 -9.70 -21.26
CA VAL A 313 -31.70 -10.55 -21.82
C VAL A 313 -30.41 -9.72 -21.94
N VAL A 314 -30.50 -8.51 -22.49
CA VAL A 314 -29.37 -7.60 -22.62
C VAL A 314 -28.82 -7.23 -21.22
N PHE A 315 -29.73 -7.01 -20.25
CA PHE A 315 -29.34 -6.77 -18.87
C PHE A 315 -28.57 -7.94 -18.26
N ALA A 316 -29.00 -9.20 -18.52
CA ALA A 316 -28.33 -10.39 -18.02
C ALA A 316 -26.91 -10.53 -18.61
N ILE A 317 -26.73 -10.26 -19.91
CA ILE A 317 -25.42 -10.25 -20.57
C ILE A 317 -24.52 -9.20 -19.96
N PHE A 318 -25.03 -7.96 -19.80
CA PHE A 318 -24.30 -6.87 -19.16
C PHE A 318 -23.88 -7.19 -17.72
N LEU A 319 -24.77 -7.82 -16.91
CA LEU A 319 -24.46 -8.20 -15.54
C LEU A 319 -23.38 -9.29 -15.51
N LEU A 320 -23.46 -10.28 -16.40
CA LEU A 320 -22.48 -11.35 -16.50
C LEU A 320 -21.10 -10.80 -16.89
N GLY A 321 -21.03 -9.91 -17.87
CA GLY A 321 -19.80 -9.24 -18.27
C GLY A 321 -19.21 -8.42 -17.11
N SER A 322 -20.05 -7.69 -16.37
CA SER A 322 -19.61 -6.92 -15.19
C SER A 322 -19.05 -7.81 -14.07
N ILE A 323 -19.64 -9.00 -13.84
CA ILE A 323 -19.14 -9.97 -12.88
C ILE A 323 -17.80 -10.55 -13.34
N LEU A 324 -17.67 -10.91 -14.62
CA LEU A 324 -16.41 -11.40 -15.19
C LEU A 324 -15.30 -10.35 -15.08
N TYR A 325 -15.59 -9.08 -15.40
CA TYR A 325 -14.68 -7.96 -15.23
C TYR A 325 -14.22 -7.81 -13.77
N GLY A 326 -15.16 -7.82 -12.83
CA GLY A 326 -14.86 -7.73 -11.39
C GLY A 326 -14.00 -8.91 -10.91
N GLY A 327 -14.32 -10.12 -11.35
CA GLY A 327 -13.55 -11.34 -11.07
C GLY A 327 -12.12 -11.26 -11.62
N TRP A 328 -11.95 -10.80 -12.86
CA TRP A 328 -10.65 -10.56 -13.46
C TRP A 328 -9.81 -9.58 -12.64
N MET A 329 -10.39 -8.44 -12.27
CA MET A 329 -9.70 -7.44 -11.42
C MET A 329 -9.28 -8.01 -10.06
N ALA A 330 -10.13 -8.83 -9.44
CA ALA A 330 -9.88 -9.42 -8.13
C ALA A 330 -8.67 -10.37 -8.11
N LEU A 331 -8.40 -11.08 -9.22
CA LEU A 331 -7.25 -11.99 -9.34
C LEU A 331 -5.90 -11.28 -9.19
N PHE A 332 -5.82 -10.01 -9.56
CA PHE A 332 -4.58 -9.23 -9.51
C PHE A 332 -4.35 -8.51 -8.18
N LEU A 333 -5.38 -8.37 -7.33
CA LEU A 333 -5.31 -7.58 -6.10
C LEU A 333 -4.19 -8.03 -5.15
N GLN A 334 -4.03 -9.34 -4.95
CA GLN A 334 -2.99 -9.86 -4.05
C GLN A 334 -1.57 -9.59 -4.58
N ARG A 335 -1.34 -9.83 -5.89
CA ARG A 335 -0.04 -9.58 -6.52
C ARG A 335 0.30 -8.10 -6.53
N ARG A 336 -0.69 -7.25 -6.80
CA ARG A 336 -0.54 -5.79 -6.77
C ARG A 336 -0.16 -5.30 -5.37
N LYS A 337 -0.82 -5.81 -4.34
CA LYS A 337 -0.50 -5.47 -2.94
C LYS A 337 0.96 -5.76 -2.60
N VAL A 338 1.50 -6.92 -3.00
CA VAL A 338 2.90 -7.28 -2.73
C VAL A 338 3.86 -6.33 -3.46
N LEU A 339 3.58 -6.03 -4.74
CA LEU A 339 4.41 -5.11 -5.51
C LEU A 339 4.33 -3.67 -4.99
N ASP A 340 3.19 -3.23 -4.48
CA ASP A 340 3.03 -1.91 -3.87
C ASP A 340 3.90 -1.77 -2.60
N TYR A 341 4.02 -2.83 -1.79
CA TYR A 341 4.93 -2.82 -0.63
C TYR A 341 6.41 -2.80 -1.07
N GLU A 342 6.78 -3.64 -2.06
CA GLU A 342 8.14 -3.64 -2.61
C GLU A 342 8.51 -2.27 -3.21
N LEU A 343 7.57 -1.64 -3.92
CA LEU A 343 7.75 -0.31 -4.49
C LEU A 343 7.91 0.76 -3.39
N PHE A 344 7.10 0.68 -2.35
CA PHE A 344 7.19 1.60 -1.20
C PHE A 344 8.56 1.51 -0.52
N GLU A 345 9.05 0.30 -0.27
CA GLU A 345 10.37 0.06 0.32
C GLU A 345 11.49 0.65 -0.55
N GLN A 346 11.50 0.34 -1.86
CA GLN A 346 12.51 0.87 -2.77
C GLN A 346 12.45 2.39 -2.90
N GLN A 347 11.27 2.97 -2.81
CA GLN A 347 11.10 4.42 -2.86
C GLN A 347 11.60 5.10 -1.58
N ALA A 348 11.40 4.49 -0.42
CA ALA A 348 11.95 4.96 0.84
C ALA A 348 13.50 4.92 0.82
N ILE A 349 14.08 3.81 0.36
CA ILE A 349 15.53 3.68 0.19
C ILE A 349 16.08 4.77 -0.76
N ASN A 350 15.41 4.99 -1.89
CA ASN A 350 15.81 6.02 -2.85
C ASN A 350 15.74 7.44 -2.24
N ASN A 351 14.67 7.74 -1.52
CA ASN A 351 14.51 9.04 -0.87
C ASN A 351 15.60 9.27 0.20
N ASN A 352 15.91 8.24 1.00
CA ASN A 352 16.98 8.31 2.01
C ASN A 352 18.35 8.54 1.35
N ARG A 353 18.69 7.76 0.30
CA ARG A 353 19.94 7.91 -0.46
C ARG A 353 20.06 9.27 -1.12
N THR A 354 18.98 9.76 -1.71
CA THR A 354 18.96 11.10 -2.34
C THR A 354 19.15 12.19 -1.30
N TYR A 355 18.50 12.07 -0.15
CA TYR A 355 18.67 13.02 0.96
C TYR A 355 20.12 13.02 1.48
N GLU A 356 20.68 11.83 1.77
CA GLU A 356 22.07 11.66 2.20
C GLU A 356 23.03 12.30 1.18
N PHE A 357 22.86 11.99 -0.11
CA PHE A 357 23.70 12.50 -1.19
C PHE A 357 23.71 14.04 -1.24
N ILE A 358 22.55 14.68 -1.05
CA ILE A 358 22.43 16.14 -1.09
C ILE A 358 23.01 16.76 0.17
N THR A 359 22.69 16.21 1.36
CA THR A 359 23.13 16.79 2.65
C THR A 359 24.62 16.61 2.90
N SER A 360 25.21 15.51 2.43
CA SER A 360 26.63 15.22 2.59
C SER A 360 27.49 15.70 1.41
N MET A 361 26.98 16.58 0.56
CA MET A 361 27.67 17.03 -0.66
C MET A 361 29.05 17.63 -0.39
N GLN A 362 29.20 18.38 0.71
CA GLN A 362 30.48 18.97 1.11
C GLN A 362 31.50 17.89 1.49
N GLU A 363 31.08 16.89 2.25
CA GLU A 363 31.94 15.78 2.68
C GLU A 363 32.34 14.90 1.49
N ILE A 364 31.38 14.64 0.58
CA ILE A 364 31.65 13.90 -0.66
C ILE A 364 32.73 14.59 -1.50
N LYS A 365 32.67 15.93 -1.58
CA LYS A 365 33.66 16.77 -2.26
C LYS A 365 35.02 16.75 -1.57
N LEU A 366 35.04 16.87 -0.24
CA LEU A 366 36.27 16.86 0.55
C LEU A 366 37.00 15.50 0.50
N GLN A 367 36.25 14.40 0.35
CA GLN A 367 36.79 13.03 0.31
C GLN A 367 37.05 12.52 -1.10
N ASP A 368 36.80 13.33 -2.15
CA ASP A 368 36.97 12.97 -3.56
C ASP A 368 36.28 11.63 -3.92
N CYS A 369 35.06 11.41 -3.39
CA CYS A 369 34.35 10.13 -3.52
C CYS A 369 33.05 10.23 -4.35
N GLU A 370 32.93 11.26 -5.22
CA GLU A 370 31.74 11.52 -6.04
C GLU A 370 31.35 10.35 -6.92
N GLN A 371 32.35 9.73 -7.58
CA GLN A 371 32.11 8.61 -8.49
C GLN A 371 31.50 7.40 -7.77
N ARG A 372 32.02 7.08 -6.57
CA ARG A 372 31.52 5.99 -5.74
C ARG A 372 30.09 6.26 -5.28
N LYS A 373 29.83 7.46 -4.76
CA LYS A 373 28.50 7.85 -4.26
C LYS A 373 27.46 7.94 -5.38
N ARG A 374 27.84 8.41 -6.55
CA ARG A 374 26.99 8.40 -7.75
C ARG A 374 26.61 6.97 -8.13
N LYS A 375 27.58 6.05 -8.17
CA LYS A 375 27.34 4.64 -8.51
C LYS A 375 26.39 3.96 -7.52
N GLU A 376 26.57 4.19 -6.21
CA GLU A 376 25.67 3.68 -5.17
C GLU A 376 24.22 4.18 -5.37
N TRP A 377 24.05 5.45 -5.76
CA TRP A 377 22.75 6.00 -6.08
C TRP A 377 22.17 5.42 -7.38
N GLU A 378 22.97 5.28 -8.44
CA GLU A 378 22.57 4.65 -9.71
C GLU A 378 22.08 3.21 -9.49
N GLU A 379 22.76 2.41 -8.66
CA GLU A 379 22.33 1.05 -8.29
C GLU A 379 20.95 1.06 -7.60
N THR A 380 20.69 2.04 -6.73
CA THR A 380 19.39 2.22 -6.10
C THR A 380 18.29 2.55 -7.12
N GLN A 381 18.59 3.42 -8.10
CA GLN A 381 17.68 3.75 -9.20
C GLN A 381 17.37 2.52 -10.06
N VAL A 382 18.37 1.70 -10.38
CA VAL A 382 18.17 0.46 -11.14
C VAL A 382 17.24 -0.51 -10.42
N ASN A 383 17.40 -0.65 -9.11
CA ASN A 383 16.53 -1.51 -8.31
C ASN A 383 15.09 -0.98 -8.26
N LEU A 384 14.92 0.32 -8.03
CA LEU A 384 13.60 0.97 -8.08
C LEU A 384 12.94 0.79 -9.46
N PHE A 385 13.69 0.99 -10.54
CA PHE A 385 13.21 0.82 -11.90
C PHE A 385 12.76 -0.62 -12.20
N ARG A 386 13.49 -1.64 -11.70
CA ARG A 386 13.09 -3.05 -11.83
C ARG A 386 11.73 -3.33 -11.19
N VAL A 387 11.49 -2.77 -10.00
CA VAL A 387 10.20 -2.94 -9.31
C VAL A 387 9.09 -2.20 -10.05
N GLN A 388 9.37 -0.97 -10.53
CA GLN A 388 8.43 -0.21 -11.36
C GLN A 388 8.08 -0.95 -12.65
N GLN A 389 9.05 -1.58 -13.33
CA GLN A 389 8.79 -2.41 -14.51
C GLN A 389 7.87 -3.59 -14.20
N LYS A 390 8.10 -4.31 -13.08
CA LYS A 390 7.22 -5.42 -12.65
C LYS A 390 5.80 -4.92 -12.40
N SER A 391 5.66 -3.77 -11.74
CA SER A 391 4.37 -3.15 -11.45
C SER A 391 3.65 -2.73 -12.74
N LEU A 392 4.36 -2.07 -13.66
CA LEU A 392 3.83 -1.66 -14.95
C LEU A 392 3.40 -2.87 -15.80
N LYS A 393 4.22 -3.93 -15.87
CA LYS A 393 3.87 -5.17 -16.59
C LYS A 393 2.59 -5.80 -16.03
N LEU A 394 2.45 -5.85 -14.70
CA LEU A 394 1.25 -6.36 -14.06
C LEU A 394 0.02 -5.51 -14.41
N GLN A 395 0.18 -4.18 -14.35
CA GLN A 395 -0.86 -3.23 -14.71
C GLN A 395 -1.30 -3.38 -16.17
N GLN A 396 -0.35 -3.42 -17.11
CA GLN A 396 -0.64 -3.59 -18.53
C GLN A 396 -1.35 -4.94 -18.82
N THR A 397 -0.93 -6.02 -18.16
CA THR A 397 -1.60 -7.33 -18.30
C THR A 397 -3.04 -7.26 -17.79
N GLN A 398 -3.26 -6.59 -16.66
CA GLN A 398 -4.58 -6.38 -16.09
C GLN A 398 -5.47 -5.53 -17.00
N GLU A 399 -4.93 -4.42 -17.53
CA GLU A 399 -5.64 -3.50 -18.44
C GLU A 399 -6.00 -4.19 -19.77
N ALA A 400 -5.06 -4.92 -20.37
CA ALA A 400 -5.32 -5.65 -21.62
C ALA A 400 -6.48 -6.65 -21.47
N GLY A 401 -6.49 -7.44 -20.39
CA GLY A 401 -7.61 -8.35 -20.13
C GLY A 401 -8.92 -7.63 -19.81
N SER A 402 -8.85 -6.47 -19.14
CA SER A 402 -10.02 -5.63 -18.88
C SER A 402 -10.65 -5.08 -20.15
N ILE A 403 -9.81 -4.59 -21.08
CA ILE A 403 -10.25 -4.09 -22.39
C ILE A 403 -10.89 -5.23 -23.17
N PHE A 404 -10.25 -6.41 -23.23
CA PHE A 404 -10.76 -7.56 -23.94
C PHE A 404 -12.14 -8.01 -23.42
N ILE A 405 -12.33 -8.09 -22.10
CA ILE A 405 -13.62 -8.42 -21.50
C ILE A 405 -14.67 -7.35 -21.82
N ASN A 406 -14.29 -6.07 -21.83
CA ASN A 406 -15.21 -4.97 -22.08
C ASN A 406 -15.64 -4.85 -23.56
N GLU A 407 -14.79 -5.27 -24.51
CA GLU A 407 -15.11 -5.25 -25.94
C GLU A 407 -15.98 -6.43 -26.39
N ILE A 408 -15.97 -7.54 -25.64
CA ILE A 408 -16.79 -8.73 -25.97
C ILE A 408 -18.22 -8.59 -25.48
N HIS A 409 -18.48 -7.72 -24.52
CA HIS A 409 -19.75 -7.61 -23.85
C HIS A 409 -20.44 -6.28 -24.16
#